data_f43b150ab1cc3bd3ef60b1a10168d9e0
#
_entry.id   f43b150ab1cc3bd3ef60b1a10168d9e0
#
_cell.length_a   1.000
_cell.length_b   1.000
_cell.length_c   1.000
_cell.angle_alpha   90.00
_cell.angle_beta   90.00
_cell.angle_gamma   90.00
#
_symmetry.space_group_name_H-M   'P 1'
#
loop_
_entity.id
_entity.type
_entity.pdbx_description
1 polymer ?
#
loop_
_entity_poly.entity_id
_entity_poly.type
_entity_poly.pdbx_seq_one_letter_code
_entity_poly.pdbx_strand_id
1 'polypeptide(L)'
;GPGLVFETLPYVFGQMPAGGFIAILFFIALLVAALTSSISMLEVAVAYLVEEKKFSRIWACVVLFVICWVVGAVCSLSFGPLSHVQIGGGNLFDFFDNLSSNILMTLGSLLTVLFVGWRLKKTDVYDEFTNGGELSRNAKLFGVLWFLIRYVCPLAIIAIFVTGFLG
;
A
#
# COMPACT_ATOMS: atom_id res chain seq x y z
N GLY A 1 -10.39 10.70 2.07
CA GLY A 1 -9.18 11.42 1.65
C GLY A 1 -8.59 12.28 2.76
N PRO A 2 -7.56 13.08 2.46
CA PRO A 2 -6.86 13.93 3.45
C PRO A 2 -7.79 14.89 4.20
N GLY A 3 -8.84 15.41 3.54
CA GLY A 3 -9.80 16.31 4.15
C GLY A 3 -10.53 15.71 5.35
N LEU A 4 -10.83 14.40 5.30
CA LEU A 4 -11.46 13.73 6.44
C LEU A 4 -10.58 13.78 7.70
N VAL A 5 -9.27 13.55 7.52
CA VAL A 5 -8.33 13.47 8.66
C VAL A 5 -7.93 14.85 9.16
N PHE A 6 -7.71 15.81 8.28
CA PHE A 6 -7.12 17.11 8.63
C PHE A 6 -8.14 18.25 8.76
N GLU A 7 -9.36 18.07 8.27
CA GLU A 7 -10.44 19.05 8.39
C GLU A 7 -11.57 18.57 9.29
N THR A 8 -12.13 17.38 8.97
CA THR A 8 -13.31 16.88 9.68
C THR A 8 -12.98 16.42 11.10
N LEU A 9 -11.92 15.64 11.31
CA LEU A 9 -11.57 15.13 12.63
C LEU A 9 -11.20 16.23 13.63
N PRO A 10 -10.37 17.26 13.30
CA PRO A 10 -10.12 18.36 14.20
C PRO A 10 -11.39 19.10 14.62
N TYR A 11 -12.34 19.29 13.69
CA TYR A 11 -13.63 19.90 14.01
C TYR A 11 -14.43 19.06 15.01
N VAL A 12 -14.49 17.75 14.82
CA VAL A 12 -15.18 16.83 15.76
C VAL A 12 -14.50 16.84 17.13
N PHE A 13 -13.18 16.78 17.20
CA PHE A 13 -12.46 16.87 18.46
C PHE A 13 -12.70 18.19 19.19
N GLY A 14 -12.84 19.30 18.46
CA GLY A 14 -13.17 20.59 19.05
C GLY A 14 -14.52 20.64 19.78
N GLN A 15 -15.44 19.73 19.44
CA GLN A 15 -16.77 19.64 20.08
C GLN A 15 -16.83 18.65 21.26
N MET A 16 -15.75 17.87 21.49
CA MET A 16 -15.71 16.87 22.55
C MET A 16 -15.11 17.42 23.85
N PRO A 17 -15.59 17.00 25.03
CA PRO A 17 -14.89 17.28 26.28
C PRO A 17 -13.51 16.67 26.26
N ALA A 18 -12.48 17.43 26.64
CA ALA A 18 -11.06 17.07 26.53
C ALA A 18 -10.58 16.79 25.08
N GLY A 19 -11.30 17.28 24.07
CA GLY A 19 -11.02 17.00 22.66
C GLY A 19 -9.61 17.40 22.20
N GLY A 20 -9.03 18.47 22.75
CA GLY A 20 -7.64 18.85 22.46
C GLY A 20 -6.61 17.79 22.87
N PHE A 21 -6.79 17.15 24.03
CA PHE A 21 -5.92 16.07 24.48
C PHE A 21 -6.09 14.82 23.60
N ILE A 22 -7.32 14.47 23.26
CA ILE A 22 -7.64 13.34 22.37
C ILE A 22 -7.04 13.58 20.97
N ALA A 23 -7.16 14.80 20.45
CA ALA A 23 -6.56 15.17 19.15
C ALA A 23 -5.03 14.98 19.13
N ILE A 24 -4.35 15.43 20.18
CA ILE A 24 -2.89 15.26 20.29
C ILE A 24 -2.51 13.78 20.27
N LEU A 25 -3.17 12.95 21.09
CA LEU A 25 -2.90 11.51 21.12
C LEU A 25 -3.19 10.85 19.77
N PHE A 26 -4.29 11.21 19.12
CA PHE A 26 -4.67 10.71 17.82
C PHE A 26 -3.63 11.04 16.76
N PHE A 27 -3.21 12.31 16.66
CA PHE A 27 -2.24 12.71 15.65
C PHE A 27 -0.83 12.17 15.91
N ILE A 28 -0.42 11.98 17.17
CA ILE A 28 0.82 11.27 17.51
C ILE A 28 0.72 9.80 17.06
N ALA A 29 -0.37 9.11 17.39
CA ALA A 29 -0.58 7.73 16.97
C ALA A 29 -0.60 7.60 15.43
N LEU A 30 -1.26 8.52 14.74
CA LEU A 30 -1.29 8.58 13.28
C LEU A 30 0.10 8.79 12.68
N LEU A 31 0.90 9.69 13.27
CA LEU A 31 2.28 9.92 12.84
C LEU A 31 3.14 8.67 13.00
N VAL A 32 3.07 8.01 14.15
CA VAL A 32 3.82 6.76 14.41
C VAL A 32 3.39 5.66 13.44
N ALA A 33 2.09 5.50 13.19
CA ALA A 33 1.56 4.52 12.25
C ALA A 33 2.03 4.81 10.81
N ALA A 34 2.00 6.07 10.39
CA ALA A 34 2.47 6.48 9.07
C ALA A 34 3.99 6.24 8.90
N LEU A 35 4.79 6.56 9.91
CA LEU A 35 6.24 6.33 9.88
C LEU A 35 6.58 4.84 9.78
N THR A 36 5.96 4.00 10.61
CA THR A 36 6.21 2.54 10.57
C THR A 36 5.83 1.92 9.23
N SER A 37 4.69 2.31 8.67
CA SER A 37 4.26 1.87 7.34
C SER A 37 5.23 2.34 6.24
N SER A 38 5.63 3.60 6.27
CA SER A 38 6.57 4.15 5.29
C SER A 38 7.93 3.47 5.32
N ILE A 39 8.46 3.18 6.52
CA ILE A 39 9.72 2.44 6.68
C ILE A 39 9.60 1.04 6.08
N SER A 40 8.53 0.32 6.36
CA SER A 40 8.30 -1.03 5.84
C SER A 40 8.21 -1.07 4.31
N MET A 41 7.52 -0.08 3.71
CA MET A 41 7.41 0.02 2.25
C MET A 41 8.74 0.38 1.60
N LEU A 42 9.50 1.31 2.20
CA LEU A 42 10.82 1.70 1.69
C LEU A 42 11.83 0.55 1.79
N GLU A 43 11.78 -0.27 2.83
CA GLU A 43 12.69 -1.39 3.01
C GLU A 43 12.61 -2.40 1.86
N VAL A 44 11.45 -2.64 1.28
CA VAL A 44 11.28 -3.51 0.11
C VAL A 44 12.09 -2.97 -1.08
N ALA A 45 11.99 -1.66 -1.34
CA ALA A 45 12.73 -1.02 -2.42
C ALA A 45 14.24 -0.95 -2.13
N VAL A 46 14.64 -0.70 -0.87
CA VAL A 46 16.04 -0.72 -0.43
C VAL A 46 16.63 -2.12 -0.63
N ALA A 47 15.93 -3.16 -0.18
CA ALA A 47 16.37 -4.55 -0.31
C ALA A 47 16.62 -4.89 -1.79
N TYR A 48 15.69 -4.55 -2.68
CA TYR A 48 15.85 -4.76 -4.12
C TYR A 48 17.10 -4.06 -4.68
N LEU A 49 17.34 -2.79 -4.32
CA LEU A 49 18.52 -2.05 -4.79
C LEU A 49 19.82 -2.63 -4.26
N VAL A 50 19.83 -3.12 -3.02
CA VAL A 50 21.02 -3.72 -2.40
C VAL A 50 21.30 -5.10 -2.97
N GLU A 51 20.30 -5.97 -3.07
CA GLU A 51 20.44 -7.37 -3.46
C GLU A 51 20.64 -7.53 -4.97
N GLU A 52 19.80 -6.89 -5.77
CA GLU A 52 19.80 -7.04 -7.22
C GLU A 52 20.75 -6.05 -7.91
N LYS A 53 20.75 -4.79 -7.50
CA LYS A 53 21.55 -3.74 -8.13
C LYS A 53 22.92 -3.53 -7.48
N LYS A 54 23.22 -4.26 -6.39
CA LYS A 54 24.48 -4.19 -5.64
C LYS A 54 24.84 -2.80 -5.13
N PHE A 55 23.84 -1.97 -4.88
CA PHE A 55 24.06 -0.66 -4.25
C PHE A 55 24.46 -0.85 -2.78
N SER A 56 25.27 0.06 -2.23
CA SER A 56 25.42 0.11 -0.78
C SER A 56 24.10 0.58 -0.15
N ARG A 57 23.78 0.07 1.05
CA ARG A 57 22.51 0.39 1.74
C ARG A 57 22.31 1.89 1.92
N ILE A 58 23.39 2.62 2.21
CA ILE A 58 23.33 4.08 2.38
C ILE A 58 22.93 4.76 1.08
N TRP A 59 23.56 4.40 -0.04
CA TRP A 59 23.21 4.98 -1.34
C TRP A 59 21.79 4.60 -1.79
N ALA A 60 21.35 3.37 -1.53
CA ALA A 60 19.98 2.96 -1.81
C ALA A 60 18.96 3.82 -1.04
N CYS A 61 19.20 4.05 0.25
CA CYS A 61 18.36 4.93 1.07
C CYS A 61 18.36 6.38 0.57
N VAL A 62 19.53 6.93 0.23
CA VAL A 62 19.62 8.32 -0.27
C VAL A 62 18.89 8.49 -1.59
N VAL A 63 19.05 7.58 -2.53
CA VAL A 63 18.35 7.63 -3.83
C VAL A 63 16.84 7.58 -3.64
N LEU A 64 16.35 6.64 -2.84
CA LEU A 64 14.92 6.51 -2.57
C LEU A 64 14.37 7.73 -1.81
N PHE A 65 15.13 8.24 -0.84
CA PHE A 65 14.75 9.46 -0.13
C PHE A 65 14.58 10.65 -1.09
N VAL A 66 15.54 10.87 -2.00
CA VAL A 66 15.47 11.98 -2.97
C VAL A 66 14.26 11.80 -3.90
N ILE A 67 14.00 10.59 -4.40
CA ILE A 67 12.84 10.32 -5.25
C ILE A 67 11.54 10.61 -4.49
N CYS A 68 11.39 10.07 -3.29
CA CYS A 68 10.20 10.31 -2.46
C CYS A 68 10.02 11.78 -2.09
N TRP A 69 11.13 12.48 -1.80
CA TRP A 69 11.10 13.90 -1.49
C TRP A 69 10.63 14.73 -2.68
N VAL A 70 11.16 14.48 -3.88
CA VAL A 70 10.75 15.19 -5.10
C VAL A 70 9.27 14.95 -5.41
N VAL A 71 8.83 13.68 -5.41
CA VAL A 71 7.42 13.36 -5.69
C VAL A 71 6.51 13.95 -4.61
N GLY A 72 6.89 13.86 -3.33
CA GLY A 72 6.14 14.42 -2.23
C GLY A 72 6.04 15.96 -2.29
N ALA A 73 7.13 16.64 -2.70
CA ALA A 73 7.11 18.08 -2.93
C ALA A 73 6.14 18.48 -4.05
N VAL A 74 6.16 17.75 -5.16
CA VAL A 74 5.22 17.96 -6.28
C VAL A 74 3.77 17.76 -5.83
N CYS A 75 3.50 16.67 -5.09
CA CYS A 75 2.16 16.41 -4.53
C CYS A 75 1.72 17.52 -3.56
N SER A 76 2.61 18.00 -2.70
CA SER A 76 2.31 19.09 -1.77
C SER A 76 2.00 20.41 -2.49
N LEU A 77 2.80 20.74 -3.50
CA LEU A 77 2.60 21.96 -4.32
C LEU A 77 1.32 21.91 -5.16
N SER A 78 0.76 20.73 -5.40
CA SER A 78 -0.50 20.58 -6.16
C SER A 78 -1.72 21.17 -5.46
N PHE A 79 -1.66 21.36 -4.13
CA PHE A 79 -2.70 22.06 -3.36
C PHE A 79 -2.53 23.58 -3.30
N GLY A 80 -1.47 24.13 -3.88
CA GLY A 80 -1.13 25.53 -3.88
C GLY A 80 -0.72 26.04 -5.27
N PRO A 81 0.57 26.38 -5.48
CA PRO A 81 1.04 27.00 -6.72
C PRO A 81 0.77 26.19 -7.99
N LEU A 82 0.73 24.85 -7.89
CA LEU A 82 0.48 23.94 -9.01
C LEU A 82 -0.99 23.47 -9.11
N SER A 83 -1.91 24.09 -8.40
CA SER A 83 -3.35 23.72 -8.44
C SER A 83 -3.99 23.88 -9.82
N HIS A 84 -3.39 24.71 -10.69
CA HIS A 84 -3.83 24.88 -12.08
C HIS A 84 -3.42 23.73 -13.02
N VAL A 85 -2.46 22.89 -12.61
CA VAL A 85 -2.02 21.72 -13.38
C VAL A 85 -2.96 20.56 -13.06
N GLN A 86 -3.88 20.28 -13.98
CA GLN A 86 -4.84 19.18 -13.85
C GLN A 86 -4.49 18.06 -14.81
N ILE A 87 -4.49 16.84 -14.33
CA ILE A 87 -4.26 15.62 -15.11
C ILE A 87 -5.41 14.64 -14.83
N GLY A 88 -6.12 14.23 -15.89
CA GLY A 88 -7.22 13.27 -15.75
C GLY A 88 -8.44 13.77 -14.97
N GLY A 89 -8.64 15.09 -14.87
CA GLY A 89 -9.78 15.70 -14.17
C GLY A 89 -9.55 15.98 -12.68
N GLY A 90 -8.35 15.70 -12.16
CA GLY A 90 -7.94 16.01 -10.80
C GLY A 90 -6.61 16.74 -10.74
N ASN A 91 -6.16 17.09 -9.53
CA ASN A 91 -4.85 17.68 -9.34
C ASN A 91 -3.74 16.61 -9.40
N LEU A 92 -2.47 17.02 -9.33
CA LEU A 92 -1.34 16.08 -9.37
C LEU A 92 -1.36 15.06 -8.23
N PHE A 93 -1.82 15.45 -7.05
CA PHE A 93 -1.97 14.52 -5.93
C PHE A 93 -3.01 13.43 -6.26
N ASP A 94 -4.18 13.82 -6.77
CA ASP A 94 -5.25 12.88 -7.16
C ASP A 94 -4.78 11.92 -8.25
N PHE A 95 -3.96 12.40 -9.19
CA PHE A 95 -3.35 11.56 -10.21
C PHE A 95 -2.43 10.49 -9.62
N PHE A 96 -1.51 10.88 -8.71
CA PHE A 96 -0.59 9.92 -8.07
C PHE A 96 -1.32 8.97 -7.13
N ASP A 97 -2.34 9.45 -6.41
CA ASP A 97 -3.18 8.62 -5.55
C ASP A 97 -3.95 7.57 -6.36
N ASN A 98 -4.58 7.98 -7.44
CA ASN A 98 -5.30 7.07 -8.35
C ASN A 98 -4.34 6.06 -9.01
N LEU A 99 -3.20 6.52 -9.51
CA LEU A 99 -2.17 5.65 -10.09
C LEU A 99 -1.68 4.60 -9.08
N SER A 100 -1.40 5.02 -7.85
CA SER A 100 -0.92 4.11 -6.80
C SER A 100 -2.00 3.15 -6.34
N SER A 101 -3.18 3.66 -5.96
CA SER A 101 -4.23 2.88 -5.31
C SER A 101 -5.01 2.01 -6.29
N ASN A 102 -5.44 2.57 -7.42
CA ASN A 102 -6.31 1.86 -8.35
C ASN A 102 -5.55 1.07 -9.40
N ILE A 103 -4.36 1.51 -9.81
CA ILE A 103 -3.61 0.84 -10.87
C ILE A 103 -2.50 -0.04 -10.29
N LEU A 104 -1.51 0.55 -9.60
CA LEU A 104 -0.32 -0.19 -9.19
C LEU A 104 -0.60 -1.24 -8.12
N MET A 105 -1.41 -0.90 -7.10
CA MET A 105 -1.77 -1.87 -6.05
C MET A 105 -2.62 -3.00 -6.60
N THR A 106 -3.60 -2.70 -7.45
CA THR A 106 -4.50 -3.71 -8.01
C THR A 106 -3.76 -4.62 -8.99
N LEU A 107 -2.94 -4.07 -9.89
CA LEU A 107 -2.12 -4.88 -10.79
C LEU A 107 -1.06 -5.69 -10.04
N GLY A 108 -0.41 -5.10 -9.04
CA GLY A 108 0.58 -5.78 -8.20
C GLY A 108 -0.03 -6.97 -7.46
N SER A 109 -1.20 -6.79 -6.84
CA SER A 109 -1.92 -7.87 -6.16
C SER A 109 -2.36 -8.97 -7.14
N LEU A 110 -2.86 -8.61 -8.34
CA LEU A 110 -3.23 -9.56 -9.37
C LEU A 110 -2.03 -10.39 -9.82
N LEU A 111 -0.92 -9.74 -10.14
CA LEU A 111 0.31 -10.44 -10.56
C LEU A 111 0.84 -11.38 -9.47
N THR A 112 0.81 -10.93 -8.21
CA THR A 112 1.23 -11.77 -7.07
C THR A 112 0.35 -13.00 -6.92
N VAL A 113 -0.97 -12.84 -6.98
CA VAL A 113 -1.91 -13.95 -6.85
C VAL A 113 -1.79 -14.93 -8.03
N LEU A 114 -1.62 -14.42 -9.24
CA LEU A 114 -1.37 -15.27 -10.42
C LEU A 114 -0.04 -16.01 -10.30
N PHE A 115 1.01 -15.35 -9.84
CA PHE A 115 2.31 -15.99 -9.62
C PHE A 115 2.21 -17.12 -8.60
N VAL A 116 1.61 -16.87 -7.44
CA VAL A 116 1.44 -17.88 -6.38
C VAL A 116 0.55 -19.02 -6.84
N GLY A 117 -0.60 -18.72 -7.45
CA GLY A 117 -1.61 -19.72 -7.81
C GLY A 117 -1.27 -20.56 -9.03
N TRP A 118 -0.44 -20.03 -9.97
CA TRP A 118 -0.23 -20.69 -11.28
C TRP A 118 1.24 -21.01 -11.58
N ARG A 119 2.18 -20.27 -10.97
CA ARG A 119 3.62 -20.42 -11.24
C ARG A 119 4.35 -21.22 -10.17
N LEU A 120 3.99 -21.04 -8.90
CA LEU A 120 4.58 -21.80 -7.79
C LEU A 120 4.03 -23.23 -7.76
N LYS A 121 4.87 -24.16 -7.31
CA LYS A 121 4.43 -25.54 -7.07
C LYS A 121 3.54 -25.57 -5.84
N LYS A 122 2.45 -26.34 -5.94
CA LYS A 122 1.50 -26.50 -4.82
C LYS A 122 2.18 -27.04 -3.56
N THR A 123 3.20 -27.88 -3.70
CA THR A 123 3.99 -28.42 -2.61
C THR A 123 4.72 -27.34 -1.83
N ASP A 124 5.37 -26.42 -2.54
CA ASP A 124 6.18 -25.36 -1.92
C ASP A 124 5.28 -24.40 -1.11
N VAL A 125 4.11 -24.07 -1.69
CA VAL A 125 3.09 -23.24 -1.00
C VAL A 125 2.48 -23.99 0.19
N TYR A 126 2.31 -25.31 0.10
CA TYR A 126 1.82 -26.15 1.18
C TYR A 126 2.83 -26.19 2.35
N ASP A 127 4.10 -26.41 2.03
CA ASP A 127 5.16 -26.51 3.03
C ASP A 127 5.30 -25.17 3.79
N GLU A 128 5.25 -24.04 3.07
CA GLU A 128 5.28 -22.72 3.71
C GLU A 128 4.04 -22.47 4.58
N PHE A 129 2.85 -22.83 4.09
CA PHE A 129 1.59 -22.62 4.82
C PHE A 129 1.49 -23.49 6.08
N THR A 130 2.09 -24.67 6.07
CA THR A 130 2.08 -25.61 7.19
C THR A 130 3.33 -25.53 8.06
N ASN A 131 4.26 -24.62 7.78
CA ASN A 131 5.57 -24.52 8.41
C ASN A 131 6.31 -25.87 8.38
N GLY A 132 6.49 -26.43 7.19
CA GLY A 132 7.12 -27.75 7.02
C GLY A 132 6.31 -28.93 7.57
N GLY A 133 4.99 -28.76 7.77
CA GLY A 133 4.10 -29.79 8.29
C GLY A 133 3.87 -29.76 9.81
N GLU A 134 4.50 -28.84 10.53
CA GLU A 134 4.31 -28.67 11.99
C GLU A 134 2.87 -28.25 12.34
N LEU A 135 2.23 -27.45 11.47
CA LEU A 135 0.87 -26.96 11.66
C LEU A 135 -0.17 -27.87 10.98
N SER A 136 -0.33 -29.10 11.49
CA SER A 136 -1.25 -30.10 10.92
C SER A 136 -2.71 -29.62 10.80
N ARG A 137 -3.16 -28.68 11.65
CA ARG A 137 -4.49 -28.07 11.59
C ARG A 137 -4.68 -27.26 10.30
N ASN A 138 -3.63 -26.65 9.77
CA ASN A 138 -3.67 -25.84 8.56
C ASN A 138 -3.79 -26.72 7.30
N ALA A 139 -3.34 -27.97 7.34
CA ALA A 139 -3.42 -28.89 6.20
C ALA A 139 -4.85 -29.07 5.67
N LYS A 140 -5.86 -29.09 6.56
CA LYS A 140 -7.27 -29.23 6.18
C LYS A 140 -7.81 -27.98 5.47
N LEU A 141 -7.29 -26.81 5.82
CA LEU A 141 -7.69 -25.54 5.22
C LEU A 141 -6.97 -25.23 3.91
N PHE A 142 -5.85 -25.90 3.67
CA PHE A 142 -5.02 -25.63 2.51
C PHE A 142 -5.77 -25.82 1.17
N GLY A 143 -6.59 -26.84 1.08
CA GLY A 143 -7.38 -27.08 -0.15
C GLY A 143 -8.31 -25.93 -0.51
N VAL A 144 -8.98 -25.36 0.49
CA VAL A 144 -9.86 -24.20 0.33
C VAL A 144 -9.03 -22.95 -0.02
N LEU A 145 -7.93 -22.73 0.72
CA LEU A 145 -7.03 -21.61 0.48
C LEU A 145 -6.46 -21.64 -0.95
N TRP A 146 -6.00 -22.82 -1.39
CA TRP A 146 -5.47 -23.01 -2.73
C TRP A 146 -6.49 -22.72 -3.83
N PHE A 147 -7.72 -23.16 -3.64
CA PHE A 147 -8.82 -22.87 -4.57
C PHE A 147 -9.12 -21.35 -4.60
N LEU A 148 -9.17 -20.71 -3.45
CA LEU A 148 -9.38 -19.27 -3.35
C LEU A 148 -8.28 -18.49 -4.07
N ILE A 149 -7.01 -18.77 -3.79
CA ILE A 149 -5.86 -18.08 -4.41
C ILE A 149 -5.85 -18.30 -5.93
N ARG A 150 -6.18 -19.51 -6.39
CA ARG A 150 -6.03 -19.85 -7.80
C ARG A 150 -7.17 -19.30 -8.68
N TYR A 151 -8.39 -19.23 -8.15
CA TYR A 151 -9.58 -18.89 -8.94
C TYR A 151 -10.34 -17.68 -8.41
N VAL A 152 -10.67 -17.67 -7.15
CA VAL A 152 -11.56 -16.64 -6.58
C VAL A 152 -10.87 -15.30 -6.47
N CYS A 153 -9.66 -15.27 -5.92
CA CYS A 153 -8.92 -14.02 -5.74
C CYS A 153 -8.61 -13.29 -7.06
N PRO A 154 -8.10 -13.96 -8.13
CA PRO A 154 -7.89 -13.27 -9.40
C PRO A 154 -9.18 -12.70 -9.99
N LEU A 155 -10.27 -13.45 -9.94
CA LEU A 155 -11.56 -12.99 -10.45
C LEU A 155 -12.10 -11.80 -9.66
N ALA A 156 -11.99 -11.84 -8.33
CA ALA A 156 -12.39 -10.73 -7.46
C ALA A 156 -11.56 -9.47 -7.73
N ILE A 157 -10.23 -9.61 -7.86
CA ILE A 157 -9.35 -8.48 -8.15
C ILE A 157 -9.65 -7.88 -9.53
N ILE A 158 -9.87 -8.72 -10.55
CA ILE A 158 -10.26 -8.24 -11.89
C ILE A 158 -11.61 -7.51 -11.83
N ALA A 159 -12.59 -8.03 -11.08
CA ALA A 159 -13.88 -7.36 -10.91
C ALA A 159 -13.72 -5.98 -10.26
N ILE A 160 -12.91 -5.88 -9.18
CA ILE A 160 -12.61 -4.60 -8.51
C ILE A 160 -11.90 -3.64 -9.47
N PHE A 161 -10.94 -4.14 -10.24
CA PHE A 161 -10.21 -3.31 -11.21
C PHE A 161 -11.14 -2.73 -12.28
N VAL A 162 -12.00 -3.57 -12.83
CA VAL A 162 -12.98 -3.15 -13.86
C VAL A 162 -14.00 -2.16 -13.29
N THR A 163 -14.54 -2.41 -12.10
CA THR A 163 -15.49 -1.49 -11.46
C THR A 163 -14.84 -0.15 -11.06
N GLY A 164 -13.58 -0.16 -10.65
CA GLY A 164 -12.83 1.05 -10.34
C GLY A 164 -12.52 1.92 -11.58
N PHE A 165 -12.54 1.33 -12.78
CA PHE A 165 -12.34 2.06 -14.05
C PHE A 165 -13.65 2.54 -14.68
N LEU A 166 -14.78 1.91 -14.33
CA LEU A 166 -16.09 2.22 -14.91
C LEU A 166 -16.92 3.18 -14.04
N GLY A 167 -16.52 3.43 -12.81
CA GLY A 167 -17.17 4.37 -11.88
C GLY A 167 -16.34 5.59 -11.62
#